data_d37121b2a3d4b798c4b69524aa26d760
#
_entry.id   d37121b2a3d4b798c4b69524aa26d760
#
_cell.length_a   1.000
_cell.length_b   1.000
_cell.length_c   1.000
_cell.angle_alpha   90.00
_cell.angle_beta   90.00
_cell.angle_gamma   90.00
#
_symmetry.space_group_name_H-M   'P 1'
#
loop_
_entity.id
_entity.type
_entity.pdbx_description
1 polymer ?
#
loop_
_entity_poly.entity_id
_entity_poly.type
_entity_poly.pdbx_seq_one_letter_code
_entity_poly.pdbx_strand_id
1 'polypeptide(L)'
;MDFKGDFAMRGGRCFPLTVSDNYSRKLLCCHGLANTAYAGVWPQFERLFAENGMPWSILSDNGTPFATRSLGGLSRLSKQFIDLGIRVERTNPGHPEQNGRHERMHRSLKAWLAGVDSVREELSTLRMRLDAFMKEYNEERMHEGLGGAVPSALYRPSPRAYTGRIVPYEYDSQAIIRSVRQSGEIKWRGRMVHASALLAGERIALLPYGDGVWEVRYRFHPLGFLNDRTGRIEPLTQWREIARPETPRCKQRV
;
A
#
# COMPACT_ATOMS: atom_id res chain seq x y z
N MET A 1 0.97 4.46 5.31
CA MET A 1 2.04 5.18 4.58
C MET A 1 1.44 6.19 3.63
N ASP A 2 2.14 7.29 3.41
CA ASP A 2 1.65 8.38 2.56
C ASP A 2 2.79 9.34 2.21
N PHE A 3 2.61 10.18 1.18
CA PHE A 3 3.41 11.37 0.96
C PHE A 3 2.71 12.57 1.62
N LYS A 4 3.46 13.35 2.40
CA LYS A 4 2.94 14.58 3.03
C LYS A 4 2.44 15.62 2.01
N GLY A 5 2.54 15.35 0.75
CA GLY A 5 2.51 16.32 -0.34
C GLY A 5 3.94 16.75 -0.66
N ASP A 6 4.12 17.94 -1.18
CA ASP A 6 5.44 18.43 -1.50
C ASP A 6 5.60 19.91 -1.11
N PHE A 7 6.84 20.35 -0.97
CA PHE A 7 7.18 21.75 -0.74
C PHE A 7 8.43 22.14 -1.52
N ALA A 8 8.56 23.43 -1.83
CA ALA A 8 9.69 23.95 -2.57
C ALA A 8 10.98 23.83 -1.75
N MET A 9 12.08 23.51 -2.41
CA MET A 9 13.43 23.54 -1.87
C MET A 9 14.40 24.14 -2.88
N ARG A 10 15.66 24.35 -2.46
CA ARG A 10 16.69 24.80 -3.39
C ARG A 10 16.88 23.79 -4.52
N GLY A 11 16.68 24.24 -5.73
CA GLY A 11 16.82 23.41 -6.94
C GLY A 11 15.67 22.45 -7.26
N GLY A 12 14.51 22.55 -6.56
CA GLY A 12 13.37 21.70 -6.90
C GLY A 12 12.29 21.59 -5.83
N ARG A 13 11.75 20.39 -5.67
CA ARG A 13 10.71 20.05 -4.67
C ARG A 13 11.12 18.86 -3.82
N CYS A 14 10.74 18.90 -2.56
CA CYS A 14 10.89 17.79 -1.62
C CYS A 14 9.56 17.10 -1.38
N PHE A 15 9.54 15.79 -1.50
CA PHE A 15 8.39 14.92 -1.28
C PHE A 15 8.66 14.04 -0.05
N PRO A 16 8.21 14.42 1.16
CA PRO A 16 8.41 13.60 2.34
C PRO A 16 7.59 12.32 2.28
N LEU A 17 8.26 11.18 2.16
CA LEU A 17 7.67 9.87 2.36
C LEU A 17 7.55 9.61 3.86
N THR A 18 6.35 9.29 4.31
CA THR A 18 6.06 8.99 5.72
C THR A 18 5.45 7.59 5.86
N VAL A 19 5.99 6.83 6.81
CA VAL A 19 5.48 5.49 7.17
C VAL A 19 5.38 5.43 8.68
N SER A 20 4.21 5.08 9.22
CA SER A 20 3.99 4.95 10.65
C SER A 20 3.39 3.59 11.00
N ASP A 21 3.72 3.08 12.19
CA ASP A 21 3.04 1.96 12.78
C ASP A 21 1.66 2.38 13.29
N ASN A 22 0.65 1.61 12.93
CA ASN A 22 -0.74 1.99 13.21
C ASN A 22 -1.11 1.82 14.68
N TYR A 23 -0.46 0.91 15.40
CA TYR A 23 -0.72 0.65 16.81
C TYR A 23 -0.01 1.66 17.71
N SER A 24 1.32 1.70 17.65
CA SER A 24 2.15 2.57 18.49
C SER A 24 2.21 4.02 18.01
N ARG A 25 1.75 4.30 16.78
CA ARG A 25 1.90 5.58 16.09
C ARG A 25 3.34 5.97 15.80
N LYS A 26 4.30 5.07 16.05
CA LYS A 26 5.71 5.35 15.76
C LYS A 26 5.91 5.67 14.29
N LEU A 27 6.55 6.79 14.02
CA LEU A 27 6.94 7.21 12.68
C LEU A 27 8.21 6.43 12.31
N LEU A 28 8.07 5.45 11.44
CA LEU A 28 9.15 4.55 11.02
C LEU A 28 9.98 5.14 9.88
N CYS A 29 9.39 6.03 9.09
CA CYS A 29 10.06 6.78 8.03
C CYS A 29 9.48 8.18 7.95
N CYS A 30 10.37 9.16 7.84
CA CYS A 30 10.07 10.52 7.46
C CYS A 30 11.21 11.01 6.57
N HIS A 31 11.21 10.65 5.29
CA HIS A 31 12.36 10.87 4.41
C HIS A 31 12.03 11.72 3.20
N GLY A 32 12.77 12.80 3.00
CA GLY A 32 12.61 13.70 1.86
C GLY A 32 13.15 13.08 0.57
N LEU A 33 12.31 13.00 -0.45
CA LEU A 33 12.65 12.53 -1.79
C LEU A 33 12.55 13.66 -2.81
N ALA A 34 13.37 13.62 -3.86
CA ALA A 34 13.31 14.59 -4.95
C ALA A 34 12.09 14.36 -5.89
N ASN A 35 11.51 13.16 -5.84
CA ASN A 35 10.31 12.77 -6.58
C ASN A 35 9.68 11.53 -5.94
N THR A 36 8.50 11.14 -6.43
CA THR A 36 7.76 9.96 -5.93
C THR A 36 8.03 8.70 -6.76
N ALA A 37 9.09 8.66 -7.57
CA ALA A 37 9.40 7.52 -8.42
C ALA A 37 9.80 6.28 -7.59
N TYR A 38 9.45 5.11 -8.10
CA TYR A 38 9.75 3.81 -7.48
C TYR A 38 11.24 3.68 -7.07
N ALA A 39 12.16 4.13 -7.93
CA ALA A 39 13.60 4.01 -7.69
C ALA A 39 14.09 4.74 -6.41
N GLY A 40 13.44 5.86 -6.03
CA GLY A 40 13.76 6.56 -4.79
C GLY A 40 12.98 6.03 -3.58
N VAL A 41 11.78 5.53 -3.83
CA VAL A 41 10.85 5.04 -2.79
C VAL A 41 11.24 3.66 -2.28
N TRP A 42 11.53 2.72 -3.18
CA TRP A 42 11.80 1.32 -2.83
C TRP A 42 12.96 1.13 -1.84
N PRO A 43 14.13 1.78 -1.99
CA PRO A 43 15.24 1.65 -1.04
C PRO A 43 14.86 2.06 0.39
N GLN A 44 13.89 2.96 0.57
CA GLN A 44 13.42 3.33 1.90
C GLN A 44 12.66 2.19 2.56
N PHE A 45 11.85 1.44 1.79
CA PHE A 45 11.17 0.25 2.31
C PHE A 45 12.12 -0.91 2.58
N GLU A 46 13.15 -1.12 1.76
CA GLU A 46 14.17 -2.14 2.02
C GLU A 46 14.87 -1.87 3.35
N ARG A 47 15.27 -0.62 3.58
CA ARG A 47 15.86 -0.20 4.86
C ARG A 47 14.88 -0.42 6.02
N LEU A 48 13.63 0.05 5.87
CA LEU A 48 12.60 -0.14 6.90
C LEU A 48 12.38 -1.59 7.26
N PHE A 49 12.30 -2.47 6.27
CA PHE A 49 12.08 -3.90 6.51
C PHE A 49 13.29 -4.59 7.11
N ALA A 50 14.51 -4.15 6.76
CA ALA A 50 15.73 -4.65 7.37
C ALA A 50 15.83 -4.26 8.86
N GLU A 51 15.46 -3.02 9.21
CA GLU A 51 15.53 -2.49 10.57
C GLU A 51 14.38 -2.95 11.47
N ASN A 52 13.17 -3.10 10.91
CA ASN A 52 11.94 -3.26 11.69
C ASN A 52 11.20 -4.60 11.43
N GLY A 53 11.71 -5.42 10.51
CA GLY A 53 10.99 -6.58 9.99
C GLY A 53 9.83 -6.19 9.04
N MET A 54 9.31 -7.18 8.33
CA MET A 54 8.23 -6.98 7.36
C MET A 54 6.86 -6.95 8.04
N PRO A 55 6.00 -5.95 7.76
CA PRO A 55 4.64 -5.92 8.28
C PRO A 55 3.77 -7.01 7.63
N TRP A 56 2.63 -7.34 8.25
CA TRP A 56 1.61 -8.19 7.64
C TRP A 56 0.79 -7.46 6.58
N SER A 57 0.54 -6.18 6.79
CA SER A 57 -0.17 -5.34 5.84
C SER A 57 0.37 -3.91 5.84
N ILE A 58 0.15 -3.23 4.73
CA ILE A 58 0.48 -1.82 4.54
C ILE A 58 -0.78 -1.11 4.05
N LEU A 59 -1.24 -0.11 4.81
CA LEU A 59 -2.31 0.77 4.41
C LEU A 59 -1.74 1.99 3.69
N SER A 60 -2.29 2.32 2.52
CA SER A 60 -1.96 3.52 1.75
C SER A 60 -3.23 4.23 1.27
N ASP A 61 -3.06 5.45 0.79
CA ASP A 61 -4.06 6.11 -0.03
C ASP A 61 -4.15 5.45 -1.43
N ASN A 62 -5.04 5.98 -2.28
CA ASN A 62 -5.21 5.53 -3.65
C ASN A 62 -4.34 6.30 -4.65
N GLY A 63 -3.40 7.11 -4.18
CA GLY A 63 -2.51 7.92 -5.01
C GLY A 63 -1.29 7.16 -5.54
N THR A 64 -0.68 7.71 -6.57
CA THR A 64 0.62 7.22 -7.05
C THR A 64 1.74 7.61 -6.07
N PRO A 65 2.73 6.75 -5.82
CA PRO A 65 3.06 5.49 -6.50
C PRO A 65 2.41 4.25 -5.88
N PHE A 66 1.55 4.40 -4.87
CA PHE A 66 1.00 3.29 -4.08
C PHE A 66 -0.06 2.51 -4.84
N ALA A 67 -0.87 3.22 -5.64
CA ALA A 67 -1.92 2.63 -6.45
C ALA A 67 -1.94 3.20 -7.88
N THR A 68 -2.55 2.44 -8.79
CA THR A 68 -2.82 2.87 -10.18
C THR A 68 -4.23 2.48 -10.55
N ARG A 69 -4.69 2.92 -11.74
CA ARG A 69 -5.97 2.52 -12.31
C ARG A 69 -5.95 1.13 -12.97
N SER A 70 -4.83 0.39 -12.87
CA SER A 70 -4.74 -0.98 -13.38
C SER A 70 -5.60 -1.95 -12.57
N LEU A 71 -5.80 -3.16 -13.10
CA LEU A 71 -6.54 -4.22 -12.42
C LEU A 71 -5.95 -4.49 -11.02
N GLY A 72 -6.84 -4.64 -10.04
CA GLY A 72 -6.45 -4.74 -8.63
C GLY A 72 -5.74 -3.49 -8.10
N GLY A 73 -5.67 -2.40 -8.92
CA GLY A 73 -4.95 -1.17 -8.62
C GLY A 73 -3.44 -1.37 -8.49
N LEU A 74 -2.88 -2.40 -9.12
CA LEU A 74 -1.47 -2.73 -9.01
C LEU A 74 -0.58 -1.57 -9.49
N SER A 75 0.39 -1.23 -8.67
CA SER A 75 1.56 -0.44 -9.03
C SER A 75 2.81 -1.32 -8.90
N ARG A 76 3.95 -0.85 -9.40
CA ARG A 76 5.23 -1.55 -9.22
C ARG A 76 5.54 -1.74 -7.72
N LEU A 77 5.25 -0.75 -6.91
CA LEU A 77 5.47 -0.79 -5.46
C LEU A 77 4.54 -1.79 -4.77
N SER A 78 3.23 -1.76 -5.08
CA SER A 78 2.28 -2.70 -4.49
C SER A 78 2.53 -4.15 -4.93
N LYS A 79 2.95 -4.38 -6.19
CA LYS A 79 3.40 -5.71 -6.64
C LYS A 79 4.55 -6.21 -5.79
N GLN A 80 5.56 -5.37 -5.54
CA GLN A 80 6.71 -5.75 -4.73
C GLN A 80 6.31 -6.12 -3.29
N PHE A 81 5.37 -5.39 -2.68
CA PHE A 81 4.83 -5.77 -1.37
C PHE A 81 4.12 -7.12 -1.40
N ILE A 82 3.30 -7.37 -2.41
CA ILE A 82 2.60 -8.65 -2.59
C ILE A 82 3.60 -9.80 -2.79
N ASP A 83 4.68 -9.58 -3.52
CA ASP A 83 5.74 -10.56 -3.74
C ASP A 83 6.45 -10.94 -2.44
N LEU A 84 6.57 -10.01 -1.50
CA LEU A 84 7.10 -10.22 -0.16
C LEU A 84 6.05 -10.77 0.84
N GLY A 85 4.85 -11.07 0.40
CA GLY A 85 3.78 -11.58 1.26
C GLY A 85 3.18 -10.52 2.17
N ILE A 86 3.21 -9.25 1.77
CA ILE A 86 2.63 -8.12 2.50
C ILE A 86 1.28 -7.76 1.85
N ARG A 87 0.20 -7.75 2.61
CA ARG A 87 -1.11 -7.32 2.13
C ARG A 87 -1.12 -5.82 1.87
N VAL A 88 -1.64 -5.44 0.71
CA VAL A 88 -1.83 -4.04 0.35
C VAL A 88 -3.28 -3.66 0.65
N GLU A 89 -3.46 -2.81 1.63
CA GLU A 89 -4.74 -2.24 2.02
C GLU A 89 -4.85 -0.80 1.55
N ARG A 90 -6.07 -0.37 1.25
CA ARG A 90 -6.34 0.99 0.78
C ARG A 90 -7.46 1.61 1.57
N THR A 91 -7.37 2.92 1.78
CA THR A 91 -8.48 3.68 2.33
C THR A 91 -9.67 3.63 1.38
N ASN A 92 -10.86 3.44 1.92
CA ASN A 92 -12.07 3.53 1.12
C ASN A 92 -12.27 4.99 0.66
N PRO A 93 -12.66 5.22 -0.60
CA PRO A 93 -13.03 6.55 -1.06
C PRO A 93 -14.12 7.14 -0.16
N GLY A 94 -13.96 8.40 0.29
CA GLY A 94 -14.92 9.08 1.16
C GLY A 94 -14.81 8.73 2.66
N HIS A 95 -13.79 7.97 3.08
CA HIS A 95 -13.56 7.60 4.47
C HIS A 95 -12.22 8.15 5.02
N PRO A 96 -12.09 9.47 5.19
CA PRO A 96 -10.84 10.10 5.66
C PRO A 96 -10.46 9.64 7.06
N GLU A 97 -11.42 9.21 7.89
CA GLU A 97 -11.18 8.70 9.24
C GLU A 97 -10.24 7.50 9.29
N GLN A 98 -10.18 6.71 8.21
CA GLN A 98 -9.28 5.56 8.11
C GLN A 98 -7.80 5.97 8.09
N ASN A 99 -7.48 7.20 7.65
CA ASN A 99 -6.13 7.77 7.62
C ASN A 99 -5.94 8.92 8.63
N GLY A 100 -6.93 9.22 9.46
CA GLY A 100 -6.95 10.37 10.35
C GLY A 100 -5.77 10.45 11.32
N ARG A 101 -5.17 9.30 11.69
CA ARG A 101 -3.95 9.26 12.52
C ARG A 101 -2.75 9.80 11.75
N HIS A 102 -2.61 9.38 10.50
CA HIS A 102 -1.53 9.81 9.61
C HIS A 102 -1.66 11.28 9.24
N GLU A 103 -2.86 11.75 8.96
CA GLU A 103 -3.15 13.17 8.70
C GLU A 103 -2.82 14.05 9.90
N ARG A 104 -3.07 13.57 11.12
CA ARG A 104 -2.71 14.28 12.35
C ARG A 104 -1.21 14.40 12.52
N MET A 105 -0.46 13.35 12.20
CA MET A 105 1.00 13.38 12.16
C MET A 105 1.49 14.38 11.09
N HIS A 106 0.89 14.39 9.91
CA HIS A 106 1.22 15.35 8.86
C HIS A 106 0.96 16.81 9.28
N ARG A 107 -0.07 17.10 10.08
CA ARG A 107 -0.27 18.42 10.66
C ARG A 107 0.86 18.82 11.60
N SER A 108 1.33 17.87 12.42
CA SER A 108 2.48 18.10 13.31
C SER A 108 3.75 18.36 12.51
N LEU A 109 4.01 17.58 11.47
CA LEU A 109 5.15 17.80 10.57
C LEU A 109 5.08 19.16 9.87
N LYS A 110 3.89 19.56 9.42
CA LYS A 110 3.70 20.88 8.80
C LYS A 110 3.99 22.01 9.80
N ALA A 111 3.53 21.89 11.04
CA ALA A 111 3.80 22.87 12.09
C ALA A 111 5.30 22.94 12.43
N TRP A 112 5.99 21.81 12.50
CA TRP A 112 7.44 21.73 12.70
C TRP A 112 8.21 22.46 11.59
N LEU A 113 7.80 22.28 10.33
CA LEU A 113 8.44 22.91 9.18
C LEU A 113 8.02 24.36 8.94
N ALA A 114 7.04 24.90 9.67
CA ALA A 114 6.51 26.25 9.43
C ALA A 114 7.55 27.37 9.63
N GLY A 115 8.56 27.14 10.46
CA GLY A 115 9.69 28.06 10.68
C GLY A 115 10.89 27.86 9.75
N VAL A 116 10.78 26.93 8.80
CA VAL A 116 11.90 26.56 7.91
C VAL A 116 11.73 27.26 6.56
N ASP A 117 12.73 28.07 6.17
CA ASP A 117 12.81 28.62 4.80
C ASP A 117 13.34 27.53 3.83
N SER A 118 12.48 26.56 3.56
CA SER A 118 12.85 25.38 2.75
C SER A 118 13.33 25.73 1.35
N VAL A 119 12.90 26.85 0.79
CA VAL A 119 13.30 27.29 -0.56
C VAL A 119 14.81 27.53 -0.66
N ARG A 120 15.46 27.88 0.46
CA ARG A 120 16.91 28.10 0.52
C ARG A 120 17.69 26.84 0.90
N GLU A 121 17.03 25.79 1.37
CA GLU A 121 17.68 24.59 1.85
C GLU A 121 17.84 23.52 0.77
N GLU A 122 18.93 22.78 0.85
CA GLU A 122 19.17 21.59 0.02
C GLU A 122 18.45 20.37 0.61
N LEU A 123 18.23 19.36 -0.24
CA LEU A 123 17.55 18.12 0.15
C LEU A 123 18.23 17.43 1.34
N SER A 124 19.55 17.47 1.42
CA SER A 124 20.33 16.91 2.54
C SER A 124 19.99 17.58 3.87
N THR A 125 19.93 18.90 3.89
CA THR A 125 19.56 19.69 5.09
C THR A 125 18.12 19.40 5.50
N LEU A 126 17.18 19.36 4.54
CA LEU A 126 15.79 19.00 4.80
C LEU A 126 15.65 17.60 5.38
N ARG A 127 16.43 16.63 4.90
CA ARG A 127 16.46 15.27 5.47
C ARG A 127 16.90 15.28 6.94
N MET A 128 17.95 16.01 7.31
CA MET A 128 18.37 16.15 8.71
C MET A 128 17.26 16.75 9.59
N ARG A 129 16.50 17.71 9.07
CA ARG A 129 15.34 18.28 9.80
C ARG A 129 14.21 17.27 9.96
N LEU A 130 13.92 16.48 8.91
CA LEU A 130 12.91 15.42 8.98
C LEU A 130 13.31 14.31 9.95
N ASP A 131 14.61 13.97 10.03
CA ASP A 131 15.13 13.02 11.01
C ASP A 131 15.01 13.57 12.44
N ALA A 132 15.29 14.86 12.65
CA ALA A 132 15.10 15.52 13.95
C ALA A 132 13.61 15.53 14.37
N PHE A 133 12.72 15.84 13.44
CA PHE A 133 11.26 15.74 13.69
C PHE A 133 10.87 14.31 14.08
N MET A 134 11.36 13.32 13.34
CA MET A 134 11.04 11.91 13.60
C MET A 134 11.49 11.48 14.99
N LYS A 135 12.68 11.92 15.43
CA LYS A 135 13.19 11.64 16.77
C LYS A 135 12.31 12.26 17.86
N GLU A 136 12.05 13.56 17.79
CA GLU A 136 11.18 14.25 18.76
C GLU A 136 9.78 13.64 18.81
N TYR A 137 9.16 13.39 17.63
CA TYR A 137 7.84 12.78 17.52
C TYR A 137 7.75 11.42 18.19
N ASN A 138 8.79 10.59 18.06
CA ASN A 138 8.81 9.23 18.56
C ASN A 138 9.23 9.10 20.02
N GLU A 139 10.16 9.92 20.49
CA GLU A 139 10.87 9.73 21.76
C GLU A 139 10.49 10.76 22.83
N GLU A 140 10.05 11.94 22.43
CA GLU A 140 9.83 13.05 23.37
C GLU A 140 8.36 13.44 23.46
N ARG A 141 7.65 13.40 22.33
CA ARG A 141 6.26 13.85 22.29
C ARG A 141 5.31 12.81 22.88
N MET A 142 4.67 13.20 23.96
CA MET A 142 3.57 12.41 24.55
C MET A 142 2.31 12.49 23.68
N HIS A 143 1.66 11.34 23.49
CA HIS A 143 0.46 11.22 22.69
C HIS A 143 -0.76 10.90 23.56
N GLU A 144 -1.72 11.82 23.63
CA GLU A 144 -2.96 11.64 24.39
C GLU A 144 -3.67 10.32 24.04
N GLY A 145 -3.79 9.99 22.74
CA GLY A 145 -4.42 8.75 22.32
C GLY A 145 -3.54 7.49 22.52
N LEU A 146 -2.41 7.60 23.22
CA LEU A 146 -1.59 6.50 23.74
C LEU A 146 -1.53 6.55 25.28
N GLY A 147 -2.48 7.24 25.90
CA GLY A 147 -2.50 7.42 27.36
C GLY A 147 -1.32 8.24 27.88
N GLY A 148 -0.78 9.18 27.09
CA GLY A 148 0.38 9.97 27.45
C GLY A 148 1.73 9.34 27.15
N ALA A 149 1.77 8.11 26.62
CA ALA A 149 3.02 7.46 26.28
C ALA A 149 3.63 8.05 24.98
N VAL A 150 4.96 7.90 24.85
CA VAL A 150 5.66 8.19 23.60
C VAL A 150 5.59 6.97 22.65
N PRO A 151 5.53 7.17 21.33
CA PRO A 151 5.42 6.09 20.35
C PRO A 151 6.48 4.99 20.50
N SER A 152 7.73 5.36 20.73
CA SER A 152 8.84 4.39 20.86
C SER A 152 8.67 3.43 22.03
N ALA A 153 7.99 3.82 23.11
CA ALA A 153 7.76 2.95 24.26
C ALA A 153 6.82 1.78 23.96
N LEU A 154 5.89 1.98 23.04
CA LEU A 154 4.85 1.00 22.68
C LEU A 154 5.19 0.18 21.43
N TYR A 155 6.15 0.63 20.64
CA TYR A 155 6.51 -0.03 19.39
C TYR A 155 7.18 -1.37 19.62
N ARG A 156 6.84 -2.34 18.78
CA ARG A 156 7.51 -3.65 18.71
C ARG A 156 7.81 -3.97 17.24
N PRO A 157 9.06 -4.31 16.89
CA PRO A 157 9.41 -4.75 15.55
C PRO A 157 8.63 -6.00 15.13
N SER A 158 8.42 -6.18 13.83
CA SER A 158 7.82 -7.38 13.30
C SER A 158 8.76 -8.58 13.43
N PRO A 159 8.28 -9.78 13.82
CA PRO A 159 9.10 -10.99 13.84
C PRO A 159 9.42 -11.52 12.43
N ARG A 160 8.82 -10.98 11.38
CA ARG A 160 9.05 -11.39 9.99
C ARG A 160 10.33 -10.75 9.46
N ALA A 161 11.43 -11.49 9.47
CA ALA A 161 12.71 -11.00 8.95
C ALA A 161 12.65 -10.68 7.44
N TYR A 162 13.26 -9.58 7.03
CA TYR A 162 13.44 -9.24 5.63
C TYR A 162 14.73 -9.88 5.11
N THR A 163 14.60 -10.80 4.16
CA THR A 163 15.73 -11.53 3.56
C THR A 163 16.08 -11.03 2.16
N GLY A 164 15.32 -10.09 1.61
CA GLY A 164 15.43 -9.64 0.21
C GLY A 164 15.00 -10.68 -0.82
N ARG A 165 14.57 -11.87 -0.38
CA ARG A 165 14.19 -12.97 -1.27
C ARG A 165 12.69 -13.08 -1.40
N ILE A 166 12.22 -13.27 -2.63
CA ILE A 166 10.81 -13.57 -2.92
C ILE A 166 10.61 -15.07 -2.79
N VAL A 167 9.72 -15.48 -1.88
CA VAL A 167 9.36 -16.89 -1.72
C VAL A 167 8.36 -17.28 -2.81
N PRO A 168 8.54 -18.42 -3.50
CA PRO A 168 7.53 -18.94 -4.42
C PRO A 168 6.16 -19.03 -3.75
N TYR A 169 5.11 -18.68 -4.48
CA TYR A 169 3.74 -18.73 -4.00
C TYR A 169 3.04 -19.96 -4.58
N GLU A 170 2.46 -20.76 -3.71
CA GLU A 170 1.64 -21.90 -4.09
C GLU A 170 0.17 -21.50 -4.06
N TYR A 171 -0.51 -21.72 -5.19
CA TYR A 171 -1.92 -21.47 -5.30
C TYR A 171 -2.73 -22.68 -4.82
N ASP A 172 -3.96 -22.43 -4.40
CA ASP A 172 -4.91 -23.47 -4.06
C ASP A 172 -5.05 -24.50 -5.20
N SER A 173 -5.20 -25.77 -4.85
CA SER A 173 -5.37 -26.88 -5.81
C SER A 173 -6.62 -26.76 -6.70
N GLN A 174 -7.65 -26.03 -6.24
CA GLN A 174 -8.86 -25.74 -7.03
C GLN A 174 -8.67 -24.60 -8.02
N ALA A 175 -7.58 -23.85 -7.93
CA ALA A 175 -7.35 -22.71 -8.79
C ALA A 175 -6.84 -23.12 -10.18
N ILE A 176 -7.42 -22.54 -11.21
CA ILE A 176 -6.88 -22.67 -12.58
C ILE A 176 -5.77 -21.65 -12.75
N ILE A 177 -4.53 -22.15 -12.93
CA ILE A 177 -3.36 -21.28 -13.08
C ILE A 177 -3.14 -20.90 -14.54
N ARG A 178 -2.82 -19.64 -14.78
CA ARG A 178 -2.44 -19.10 -16.10
C ARG A 178 -1.19 -18.26 -16.00
N SER A 179 -0.28 -18.46 -16.96
CA SER A 179 0.90 -17.59 -17.11
C SER A 179 0.51 -16.33 -17.87
N VAL A 180 0.96 -15.20 -17.39
CA VAL A 180 0.79 -13.91 -18.05
C VAL A 180 1.90 -13.72 -19.08
N ARG A 181 1.53 -13.50 -20.33
CA ARG A 181 2.48 -13.26 -21.44
C ARG A 181 3.16 -11.89 -21.32
N GLN A 182 4.18 -11.66 -22.12
CA GLN A 182 4.89 -10.38 -22.16
C GLN A 182 3.96 -9.20 -22.54
N SER A 183 2.88 -9.47 -23.28
CA SER A 183 1.82 -8.49 -23.59
C SER A 183 0.91 -8.15 -22.40
N GLY A 184 1.07 -8.81 -21.25
CA GLY A 184 0.18 -8.65 -20.08
C GLY A 184 -1.11 -9.46 -20.19
N GLU A 185 -1.21 -10.39 -21.14
CA GLU A 185 -2.42 -11.18 -21.41
C GLU A 185 -2.27 -12.63 -20.95
N ILE A 186 -3.41 -13.26 -20.65
CA ILE A 186 -3.53 -14.70 -20.43
C ILE A 186 -4.36 -15.35 -21.54
N LYS A 187 -4.13 -16.63 -21.80
CA LYS A 187 -5.00 -17.43 -22.67
C LYS A 187 -6.12 -18.04 -21.81
N TRP A 188 -7.36 -17.69 -22.13
CA TRP A 188 -8.56 -18.20 -21.47
C TRP A 188 -9.58 -18.68 -22.49
N ARG A 189 -9.96 -19.98 -22.43
CA ARG A 189 -10.95 -20.60 -23.34
C ARG A 189 -10.78 -20.21 -24.82
N GLY A 190 -9.55 -20.25 -25.31
CA GLY A 190 -9.23 -19.92 -26.70
C GLY A 190 -9.07 -18.44 -27.02
N ARG A 191 -9.39 -17.54 -26.08
CA ARG A 191 -9.29 -16.08 -26.24
C ARG A 191 -8.08 -15.51 -25.48
N MET A 192 -7.58 -14.36 -25.92
CA MET A 192 -6.59 -13.57 -25.18
C MET A 192 -7.33 -12.55 -24.33
N VAL A 193 -7.00 -12.52 -23.05
CA VAL A 193 -7.63 -11.64 -22.04
C VAL A 193 -6.54 -10.83 -21.37
N HIS A 194 -6.66 -9.52 -21.41
CA HIS A 194 -5.69 -8.63 -20.75
C HIS A 194 -5.84 -8.71 -19.24
N ALA A 195 -4.73 -9.00 -18.55
CA ALA A 195 -4.63 -8.97 -17.11
C ALA A 195 -3.84 -7.75 -16.63
N SER A 196 -2.52 -7.73 -16.85
CA SER A 196 -1.68 -6.58 -16.51
C SER A 196 -0.28 -6.75 -17.10
N ALA A 197 0.27 -5.71 -17.71
CA ALA A 197 1.66 -5.72 -18.16
C ALA A 197 2.66 -5.81 -16.98
N LEU A 198 2.29 -5.34 -15.77
CA LEU A 198 3.12 -5.48 -14.56
C LEU A 198 3.30 -6.93 -14.11
N LEU A 199 2.43 -7.83 -14.57
CA LEU A 199 2.47 -9.26 -14.24
C LEU A 199 3.09 -10.11 -15.36
N ALA A 200 3.71 -9.50 -16.37
CA ALA A 200 4.37 -10.24 -17.45
C ALA A 200 5.39 -11.25 -16.88
N GLY A 201 5.28 -12.51 -17.31
CA GLY A 201 6.08 -13.62 -16.82
C GLY A 201 5.59 -14.27 -15.51
N GLU A 202 4.64 -13.65 -14.82
CA GLU A 202 4.06 -14.17 -13.59
C GLU A 202 2.93 -15.18 -13.85
N ARG A 203 2.53 -15.87 -12.80
CA ARG A 203 1.35 -16.73 -12.79
C ARG A 203 0.22 -16.10 -12.00
N ILE A 204 -1.00 -16.22 -12.50
CA ILE A 204 -2.22 -15.79 -11.80
C ILE A 204 -3.17 -16.98 -11.66
N ALA A 205 -4.02 -16.90 -10.66
CA ALA A 205 -5.05 -17.90 -10.38
C ALA A 205 -6.42 -17.40 -10.81
N LEU A 206 -7.25 -18.32 -11.30
CA LEU A 206 -8.66 -18.12 -11.54
C LEU A 206 -9.42 -19.11 -10.67
N LEU A 207 -10.24 -18.60 -9.77
CA LEU A 207 -11.08 -19.37 -8.85
C LEU A 207 -12.53 -19.25 -9.28
N PRO A 208 -13.31 -20.34 -9.30
CA PRO A 208 -14.73 -20.27 -9.65
C PRO A 208 -15.46 -19.38 -8.64
N TYR A 209 -16.23 -18.42 -9.15
CA TYR A 209 -17.03 -17.51 -8.32
C TYR A 209 -18.55 -17.78 -8.50
N GLY A 210 -18.99 -18.15 -9.71
CA GLY A 210 -20.36 -18.51 -10.07
C GLY A 210 -20.62 -18.30 -11.56
N ASP A 211 -21.54 -19.00 -12.14
CA ASP A 211 -22.13 -18.85 -13.51
C ASP A 211 -21.22 -18.24 -14.60
N GLY A 212 -20.05 -18.83 -14.82
CA GLY A 212 -19.09 -18.36 -15.82
C GLY A 212 -18.29 -17.12 -15.38
N VAL A 213 -18.27 -16.83 -14.07
CA VAL A 213 -17.46 -15.76 -13.49
C VAL A 213 -16.34 -16.38 -12.65
N TRP A 214 -15.15 -15.81 -12.77
CA TRP A 214 -13.94 -16.32 -12.14
C TRP A 214 -13.23 -15.19 -11.39
N GLU A 215 -12.98 -15.37 -10.09
CA GLU A 215 -12.14 -14.45 -9.35
C GLU A 215 -10.68 -14.63 -9.80
N VAL A 216 -10.07 -13.52 -10.22
CA VAL A 216 -8.68 -13.50 -10.68
C VAL A 216 -7.79 -12.98 -9.57
N ARG A 217 -6.74 -13.73 -9.22
CA ARG A 217 -5.80 -13.37 -8.16
C ARG A 217 -4.35 -13.42 -8.62
N TYR A 218 -3.58 -12.45 -8.17
CA TYR A 218 -2.13 -12.53 -8.18
C TYR A 218 -1.66 -12.86 -6.76
N ARG A 219 -1.11 -14.04 -6.57
CA ARG A 219 -0.86 -14.59 -5.24
C ARG A 219 -2.15 -14.55 -4.41
N PHE A 220 -2.13 -13.92 -3.25
CA PHE A 220 -3.30 -13.70 -2.39
C PHE A 220 -4.09 -12.43 -2.74
N HIS A 221 -3.58 -11.59 -3.66
CA HIS A 221 -4.19 -10.29 -3.98
C HIS A 221 -5.24 -10.42 -5.10
N PRO A 222 -6.48 -10.03 -4.87
CA PRO A 222 -7.52 -10.07 -5.88
C PRO A 222 -7.30 -8.96 -6.92
N LEU A 223 -7.39 -9.33 -8.20
CA LEU A 223 -7.24 -8.41 -9.32
C LEU A 223 -8.58 -7.92 -9.84
N GLY A 224 -9.59 -8.80 -9.84
CA GLY A 224 -10.91 -8.55 -10.40
C GLY A 224 -11.62 -9.86 -10.70
N PHE A 225 -12.66 -9.78 -11.53
CA PHE A 225 -13.47 -10.93 -11.95
C PHE A 225 -13.44 -11.07 -13.46
N LEU A 226 -13.03 -12.24 -13.95
CA LEU A 226 -13.13 -12.60 -15.35
C LEU A 226 -14.53 -13.14 -15.65
N ASN A 227 -15.20 -12.54 -16.61
CA ASN A 227 -16.49 -13.00 -17.08
C ASN A 227 -16.33 -13.73 -18.43
N ASP A 228 -16.74 -14.99 -18.49
CA ASP A 228 -16.65 -15.84 -19.68
C ASP A 228 -17.41 -15.30 -20.89
N ARG A 229 -18.52 -14.58 -20.65
CA ARG A 229 -19.34 -14.01 -21.71
C ARG A 229 -18.66 -12.83 -22.40
N THR A 230 -18.11 -11.91 -21.59
CA THR A 230 -17.42 -10.71 -22.09
C THR A 230 -15.98 -10.97 -22.48
N GLY A 231 -15.33 -11.99 -21.89
CA GLY A 231 -13.91 -12.25 -22.05
C GLY A 231 -13.03 -11.13 -21.50
N ARG A 232 -13.50 -10.42 -20.47
CA ARG A 232 -12.78 -9.31 -19.83
C ARG A 232 -12.69 -9.52 -18.34
N ILE A 233 -11.62 -8.98 -17.75
CA ILE A 233 -11.48 -8.90 -16.29
C ILE A 233 -12.02 -7.55 -15.85
N GLU A 234 -13.06 -7.58 -15.04
CA GLU A 234 -13.74 -6.41 -14.50
C GLU A 234 -13.17 -6.07 -13.10
N PRO A 235 -13.05 -4.77 -12.75
CA PRO A 235 -12.53 -4.35 -11.45
C PRO A 235 -13.41 -4.80 -10.29
N LEU A 236 -12.80 -5.01 -9.12
CA LEU A 236 -13.50 -5.40 -7.88
C LEU A 236 -14.62 -4.44 -7.45
N THR A 237 -14.50 -3.16 -7.78
CA THR A 237 -15.48 -2.12 -7.40
C THR A 237 -16.85 -2.38 -8.01
N GLN A 238 -16.91 -2.89 -9.24
CA GLN A 238 -18.17 -3.19 -9.91
C GLN A 238 -18.89 -4.41 -9.31
N TRP A 239 -18.14 -5.34 -8.70
CA TRP A 239 -18.69 -6.59 -8.15
C TRP A 239 -19.07 -6.50 -6.69
N ARG A 240 -18.48 -5.59 -5.91
CA ARG A 240 -18.88 -5.36 -4.52
C ARG A 240 -20.31 -4.82 -4.38
N GLU A 241 -20.82 -4.14 -5.40
CA GLU A 241 -22.22 -3.69 -5.44
C GLU A 241 -23.19 -4.82 -5.78
N ILE A 242 -22.76 -5.80 -6.60
CA ILE A 242 -23.58 -6.95 -7.02
C ILE A 242 -23.55 -8.08 -5.99
N ALA A 243 -22.44 -8.27 -5.29
CA ALA A 243 -22.20 -9.37 -4.36
C ALA A 243 -22.45 -9.01 -2.88
N ARG A 244 -23.26 -8.01 -2.57
CA ARG A 244 -23.83 -7.89 -1.21
C ARG A 244 -24.83 -9.04 -1.05
N PRO A 245 -24.52 -10.11 -0.27
CA PRO A 245 -25.58 -11.03 0.14
C PRO A 245 -26.61 -10.16 0.89
N GLU A 246 -27.88 -10.27 0.50
CA GLU A 246 -28.96 -9.71 1.29
C GLU A 246 -28.79 -10.22 2.72
N THR A 247 -28.42 -9.33 3.62
CA THR A 247 -28.36 -9.65 5.04
C THR A 247 -29.77 -10.09 5.42
N PRO A 248 -29.99 -11.32 5.92
CA PRO A 248 -31.31 -11.74 6.34
C PRO A 248 -31.80 -10.73 7.38
N ARG A 249 -32.85 -10.00 7.09
CA ARG A 249 -33.52 -9.13 8.06
C ARG A 249 -33.93 -10.04 9.23
N CYS A 250 -33.19 -9.97 10.30
CA CYS A 250 -33.58 -10.56 11.57
C CYS A 250 -34.92 -9.92 11.96
N LYS A 251 -36.02 -10.62 11.70
CA LYS A 251 -37.33 -10.27 12.25
C LYS A 251 -37.22 -10.43 13.75
N GLN A 252 -36.97 -9.34 14.46
CA GLN A 252 -37.26 -9.28 15.89
C GLN A 252 -38.76 -9.50 16.02
N ARG A 253 -39.13 -10.68 16.55
CA ARG A 253 -40.45 -10.89 17.11
C ARG A 253 -40.46 -10.23 18.50
N VAL A 254 -41.43 -9.38 18.68
CA VAL A 254 -41.91 -8.78 19.92
C VAL A 254 -42.22 -9.90 20.96
#